data_3dc53724c069399d6ba9267625e258f4
#
_entry.id   3dc53724c069399d6ba9267625e258f4
#
_cell.length_a   1.000
_cell.length_b   1.000
_cell.length_c   1.000
_cell.angle_alpha   90.00
_cell.angle_beta   90.00
_cell.angle_gamma   90.00
#
_symmetry.space_group_name_H-M   'P 1'
#
loop_
_entity.id
_entity.type
_entity.pdbx_description
1 polymer ?
#
loop_
_entity_poly.entity_id
_entity_poly.type
_entity_poly.pdbx_seq_one_letter_code
_entity_poly.pdbx_strand_id
1 'polypeptide(L)'
;EISLGLVGSEMCIRDSQKTYLQTQIMGRALMESIRFMDGRCIVSMVDRKTMEFYNAVPGDLDGIVNQLRNIKGVDCAIFMYETNVLEYKVSMRSNEKVDVAKVASFFGGGGHVRAAGCTMKGTFHDCVNNLSLHIDKQLRGEQG
;
A
#
# COMPACT_ATOMS: atom_id res chain seq x y z
N GLU A 1 15.25 -26.48 26.86
CA GLU A 1 15.60 -26.81 26.20
C GLU A 1 15.45 -26.01 25.14
N ILE A 2 15.68 -26.49 24.41
CA ILE A 2 15.41 -25.86 23.25
C ILE A 2 14.41 -24.82 23.45
N SER A 3 13.65 -24.99 24.49
CA SER A 3 12.47 -24.24 24.64
C SER A 3 12.68 -22.74 24.80
N LEU A 4 13.73 -22.29 25.44
CA LEU A 4 13.86 -20.86 25.61
C LEU A 4 14.13 -20.12 24.32
N GLY A 5 15.04 -20.62 23.51
CA GLY A 5 15.30 -20.03 22.21
C GLY A 5 14.10 -20.18 21.29
N LEU A 6 13.45 -21.33 21.37
CA LEU A 6 12.28 -21.56 20.54
C LEU A 6 11.12 -20.67 20.94
N VAL A 7 10.95 -20.41 22.22
CA VAL A 7 9.88 -19.51 22.66
C VAL A 7 10.05 -18.15 22.04
N GLY A 8 11.25 -17.59 22.04
CA GLY A 8 11.49 -16.33 21.40
C GLY A 8 11.22 -16.38 19.92
N SER A 9 11.69 -17.44 19.27
CA SER A 9 11.46 -17.60 17.83
C SER A 9 9.99 -17.77 17.52
N GLU A 10 9.28 -18.52 18.35
CA GLU A 10 7.86 -18.71 18.13
C GLU A 10 7.08 -17.43 18.26
N MET A 11 7.45 -16.58 19.19
CA MET A 11 6.78 -15.29 19.33
C MET A 11 7.01 -14.43 18.11
N CYS A 12 8.22 -14.40 17.58
CA CYS A 12 8.49 -13.66 16.36
C CYS A 12 7.69 -14.21 15.19
N ILE A 13 7.60 -15.53 15.10
CA ILE A 13 6.84 -16.16 14.03
C ILE A 13 5.36 -15.83 14.16
N ARG A 14 4.83 -15.85 15.37
CA ARG A 14 3.43 -15.51 15.57
C ARG A 14 3.15 -14.06 15.18
N ASP A 15 4.06 -13.15 15.53
CA ASP A 15 3.88 -11.75 15.20
C ASP A 15 3.86 -11.54 13.69
N SER A 16 4.57 -12.37 12.94
CA SER A 16 4.61 -12.26 11.50
C SER A 16 3.52 -13.09 10.80
N GLN A 17 2.82 -13.94 11.56
CA GLN A 17 1.75 -14.75 10.97
C GLN A 17 0.51 -13.92 10.73
N LYS A 18 -0.20 -14.28 9.66
CA LYS A 18 -1.45 -13.64 9.29
C LYS A 18 -2.62 -14.52 9.72
N THR A 19 -3.72 -13.90 10.09
CA THR A 19 -4.96 -14.63 10.29
C THR A 19 -5.50 -15.06 8.93
N TYR A 20 -6.44 -15.97 8.96
CA TYR A 20 -7.09 -16.42 7.73
C TYR A 20 -7.75 -15.24 7.01
N LEU A 21 -8.44 -14.38 7.78
CA LEU A 21 -9.08 -13.18 7.24
C LEU A 21 -8.06 -12.25 6.59
N GLN A 22 -6.95 -12.00 7.25
CA GLN A 22 -5.90 -11.14 6.69
C GLN A 22 -5.36 -11.71 5.39
N THR A 23 -5.17 -13.03 5.35
CA THR A 23 -4.67 -13.69 4.14
C THR A 23 -5.69 -13.58 3.00
N GLN A 24 -6.97 -13.75 3.30
CA GLN A 24 -8.00 -13.65 2.28
C GLN A 24 -8.12 -12.25 1.71
N ILE A 25 -8.13 -11.23 2.58
CA ILE A 25 -8.26 -9.88 2.12
C ILE A 25 -7.03 -9.43 1.34
N MET A 26 -5.85 -9.88 1.76
CA MET A 26 -4.62 -9.62 1.02
C MET A 26 -4.67 -10.27 -0.36
N GLY A 27 -5.08 -11.54 -0.43
CA GLY A 27 -5.20 -12.23 -1.71
C GLY A 27 -6.14 -11.51 -2.66
N ARG A 28 -7.27 -11.05 -2.14
CA ARG A 28 -8.23 -10.31 -2.95
C ARG A 28 -7.64 -8.99 -3.45
N ALA A 29 -6.98 -8.26 -2.57
CA ALA A 29 -6.37 -6.99 -2.95
C ALA A 29 -5.29 -7.18 -4.02
N LEU A 30 -4.51 -8.24 -3.89
CA LEU A 30 -3.48 -8.53 -4.89
C LEU A 30 -4.09 -8.90 -6.23
N MET A 31 -5.16 -9.70 -6.22
CA MET A 31 -5.81 -10.10 -7.46
C MET A 31 -6.49 -8.92 -8.16
N GLU A 32 -6.97 -7.96 -7.39
CA GLU A 32 -7.67 -6.80 -7.96
C GLU A 32 -6.71 -5.64 -8.25
N SER A 33 -5.42 -5.83 -8.06
CA SER A 33 -4.46 -4.78 -8.32
C SER A 33 -4.36 -4.48 -9.80
N ILE A 34 -4.03 -3.22 -10.10
CA ILE A 34 -3.93 -2.72 -11.47
C ILE A 34 -2.55 -2.13 -11.67
N ARG A 35 -1.87 -2.56 -12.73
CA ARG A 35 -0.58 -1.99 -13.08
C ARG A 35 -0.78 -0.88 -14.10
N PHE A 36 0.03 0.16 -13.99
CA PHE A 36 -0.02 1.30 -14.91
C PHE A 36 1.39 1.84 -15.12
N MET A 37 1.54 2.81 -16.02
CA MET A 37 2.85 3.35 -16.41
C MET A 37 3.81 2.24 -16.84
N ASP A 38 3.36 1.48 -17.84
CA ASP A 38 4.15 0.36 -18.40
C ASP A 38 4.51 -0.67 -17.34
N GLY A 39 3.63 -0.83 -16.35
CA GLY A 39 3.83 -1.82 -15.30
C GLY A 39 4.77 -1.38 -14.19
N ARG A 40 5.31 -0.17 -14.26
CA ARG A 40 6.23 0.33 -13.23
C ARG A 40 5.53 0.73 -11.95
N CYS A 41 4.23 1.01 -12.04
CA CYS A 41 3.41 1.33 -10.88
C CYS A 41 2.28 0.34 -10.75
N ILE A 42 1.84 0.13 -9.51
CA ILE A 42 0.73 -0.76 -9.23
C ILE A 42 -0.13 -0.14 -8.14
N VAL A 43 -1.44 -0.31 -8.24
CA VAL A 43 -2.37 0.19 -7.24
C VAL A 43 -3.41 -0.87 -6.93
N SER A 44 -3.81 -0.91 -5.67
CA SER A 44 -4.95 -1.72 -5.25
C SER A 44 -5.73 -0.94 -4.20
N MET A 45 -6.98 -1.32 -4.01
CA MET A 45 -7.78 -0.65 -3.00
C MET A 45 -8.78 -1.60 -2.38
N VAL A 46 -9.19 -1.26 -1.16
CA VAL A 46 -10.24 -1.98 -0.44
C VAL A 46 -11.30 -0.97 -0.06
N ASP A 47 -12.53 -1.19 -0.51
CA ASP A 47 -13.61 -0.27 -0.19
C ASP A 47 -14.28 -0.65 1.13
N ARG A 48 -15.20 0.20 1.57
CA ARG A 48 -15.88 -0.02 2.85
C ARG A 48 -16.75 -1.28 2.84
N LYS A 49 -17.35 -1.58 1.69
CA LYS A 49 -18.17 -2.79 1.58
C LYS A 49 -17.33 -4.05 1.79
N THR A 50 -16.13 -4.04 1.23
CA THR A 50 -15.21 -5.17 1.40
C THR A 50 -14.78 -5.29 2.85
N MET A 51 -14.47 -4.16 3.50
CA MET A 51 -14.12 -4.17 4.91
C MET A 51 -15.27 -4.75 5.75
N GLU A 52 -16.49 -4.34 5.46
CA GLU A 52 -17.65 -4.84 6.18
C GLU A 52 -17.88 -6.33 5.92
N PHE A 53 -17.71 -6.76 4.68
CA PHE A 53 -17.91 -8.16 4.32
C PHE A 53 -17.00 -9.07 5.15
N TYR A 54 -15.74 -8.68 5.31
CA TYR A 54 -14.78 -9.47 6.07
C TYR A 54 -14.76 -9.13 7.55
N ASN A 55 -15.54 -8.14 7.96
CA ASN A 55 -15.49 -7.63 9.33
C ASN A 55 -14.05 -7.24 9.69
N ALA A 56 -13.38 -6.58 8.77
CA ALA A 56 -11.97 -6.25 8.90
C ALA A 56 -11.79 -4.88 9.53
N VAL A 57 -10.65 -4.71 10.19
CA VAL A 57 -10.22 -3.42 10.72
C VAL A 57 -8.96 -2.99 9.96
N PRO A 58 -8.59 -1.70 10.02
CA PRO A 58 -7.44 -1.24 9.22
C PRO A 58 -6.16 -2.03 9.44
N GLY A 59 -5.91 -2.54 10.65
CA GLY A 59 -4.73 -3.35 10.91
C GLY A 59 -4.68 -4.65 10.12
N ASP A 60 -5.82 -5.13 9.65
CA ASP A 60 -5.87 -6.35 8.85
C ASP A 60 -5.33 -6.14 7.45
N LEU A 61 -5.12 -4.89 7.06
CA LEU A 61 -4.60 -4.54 5.74
C LEU A 61 -3.09 -4.37 5.73
N ASP A 62 -2.44 -4.54 6.88
CA ASP A 62 -0.99 -4.35 6.98
C ASP A 62 -0.26 -5.33 6.07
N GLY A 63 0.76 -4.82 5.40
CA GLY A 63 1.60 -5.65 4.55
C GLY A 63 1.16 -5.75 3.11
N ILE A 64 -0.07 -5.33 2.78
CA ILE A 64 -0.54 -5.44 1.40
C ILE A 64 0.32 -4.60 0.45
N VAL A 65 0.61 -3.35 0.82
CA VAL A 65 1.39 -2.48 -0.06
C VAL A 65 2.81 -3.00 -0.25
N ASN A 66 3.37 -3.67 0.77
CA ASN A 66 4.70 -4.26 0.64
C ASN A 66 4.70 -5.42 -0.36
N GLN A 67 3.64 -6.22 -0.36
CA GLN A 67 3.53 -7.31 -1.33
C GLN A 67 3.40 -6.76 -2.75
N LEU A 68 2.67 -5.67 -2.91
CA LEU A 68 2.55 -5.03 -4.22
C LEU A 68 3.90 -4.51 -4.69
N ARG A 69 4.66 -3.87 -3.81
CA ARG A 69 5.98 -3.36 -4.17
C ARG A 69 6.96 -4.47 -4.55
N ASN A 70 6.80 -5.64 -3.98
CA ASN A 70 7.71 -6.75 -4.24
C ASN A 70 7.51 -7.42 -5.60
N ILE A 71 6.50 -7.01 -6.34
CA ILE A 71 6.27 -7.55 -7.68
C ILE A 71 7.38 -7.06 -8.62
N LYS A 72 7.92 -7.99 -9.38
CA LYS A 72 9.03 -7.68 -10.27
C LYS A 72 8.64 -6.58 -11.26
N GLY A 73 9.51 -5.59 -11.40
CA GLY A 73 9.29 -4.49 -12.33
C GLY A 73 8.54 -3.31 -11.75
N VAL A 74 8.08 -3.41 -10.50
CA VAL A 74 7.34 -2.33 -9.87
C VAL A 74 8.31 -1.37 -9.18
N ASP A 75 8.24 -0.09 -9.54
CA ASP A 75 9.02 0.97 -8.91
C ASP A 75 8.24 1.66 -7.80
N CYS A 76 6.93 1.69 -7.91
CA CYS A 76 6.08 2.35 -6.92
C CYS A 76 4.78 1.58 -6.76
N ALA A 77 4.42 1.29 -5.52
CA ALA A 77 3.16 0.61 -5.20
C ALA A 77 2.30 1.53 -4.35
N ILE A 78 1.01 1.54 -4.65
CA ILE A 78 0.01 2.33 -3.94
C ILE A 78 -1.07 1.40 -3.44
N PHE A 79 -1.40 1.53 -2.17
CA PHE A 79 -2.54 0.83 -1.60
C PHE A 79 -3.44 1.84 -0.91
N MET A 80 -4.74 1.75 -1.18
CA MET A 80 -5.71 2.68 -0.64
C MET A 80 -6.84 1.90 0.02
N TYR A 81 -7.36 2.43 1.13
CA TYR A 81 -8.61 1.90 1.64
C TYR A 81 -9.57 3.04 1.98
N GLU A 82 -10.82 2.78 1.71
CA GLU A 82 -11.87 3.78 1.84
C GLU A 82 -12.23 3.95 3.31
N THR A 83 -12.10 5.17 3.83
CA THR A 83 -12.41 5.46 5.22
C THR A 83 -13.80 6.07 5.37
N ASN A 84 -14.20 6.89 4.40
CA ASN A 84 -15.50 7.52 4.34
C ASN A 84 -15.89 7.65 2.88
N VAL A 85 -17.10 8.13 2.63
CA VAL A 85 -17.52 8.37 1.25
C VAL A 85 -16.54 9.33 0.60
N LEU A 86 -15.96 8.91 -0.53
CA LEU A 86 -14.99 9.70 -1.30
C LEU A 86 -13.78 10.14 -0.48
N GLU A 87 -13.35 9.27 0.43
CA GLU A 87 -12.14 9.55 1.20
C GLU A 87 -11.35 8.27 1.35
N TYR A 88 -10.03 8.34 1.06
CA TYR A 88 -9.15 7.19 1.09
C TYR A 88 -7.92 7.47 1.93
N LYS A 89 -7.51 6.49 2.68
CA LYS A 89 -6.19 6.50 3.28
C LYS A 89 -5.24 5.81 2.32
N VAL A 90 -4.14 6.48 1.99
CA VAL A 90 -3.22 6.05 0.94
C VAL A 90 -1.89 5.68 1.57
N SER A 91 -1.38 4.51 1.19
CA SER A 91 -0.04 4.05 1.58
C SER A 91 0.76 3.81 0.32
N MET A 92 2.02 4.24 0.32
CA MET A 92 2.90 4.08 -0.83
C MET A 92 4.22 3.48 -0.41
N ARG A 93 4.77 2.66 -1.28
CA ARG A 93 6.10 2.07 -1.12
C ARG A 93 6.82 2.15 -2.45
N SER A 94 8.13 2.32 -2.40
CA SER A 94 8.90 2.47 -3.64
C SER A 94 10.30 1.89 -3.51
N ASN A 95 10.98 1.82 -4.66
CA ASN A 95 12.40 1.54 -4.70
C ASN A 95 13.13 2.89 -4.86
N GLU A 96 14.41 2.86 -5.25
CA GLU A 96 15.20 4.08 -5.30
C GLU A 96 14.79 5.07 -6.39
N LYS A 97 13.84 4.71 -7.24
CA LYS A 97 13.45 5.55 -8.37
C LYS A 97 12.36 6.55 -8.06
N VAL A 98 11.61 6.34 -6.99
CA VAL A 98 10.52 7.24 -6.63
C VAL A 98 10.62 7.61 -5.15
N ASP A 99 10.55 8.89 -4.87
CA ASP A 99 10.50 9.42 -3.50
C ASP A 99 9.03 9.60 -3.11
N VAL A 100 8.48 8.62 -2.41
CA VAL A 100 7.06 8.67 -2.06
C VAL A 100 6.75 9.66 -0.94
N ALA A 101 7.73 10.04 -0.14
CA ALA A 101 7.53 11.08 0.87
C ALA A 101 7.23 12.41 0.18
N LYS A 102 7.95 12.69 -0.91
CA LYS A 102 7.71 13.91 -1.69
C LYS A 102 6.31 13.88 -2.30
N VAL A 103 5.91 12.75 -2.86
CA VAL A 103 4.57 12.61 -3.43
C VAL A 103 3.52 12.85 -2.35
N ALA A 104 3.66 12.20 -1.19
CA ALA A 104 2.69 12.34 -0.11
C ALA A 104 2.58 13.79 0.37
N SER A 105 3.69 14.53 0.37
CA SER A 105 3.70 15.90 0.87
C SER A 105 2.79 16.82 0.07
N PHE A 106 2.58 16.53 -1.22
CA PHE A 106 1.67 17.33 -2.04
C PHE A 106 0.21 17.17 -1.59
N PHE A 107 -0.09 16.15 -0.79
CA PHE A 107 -1.46 15.86 -0.35
C PHE A 107 -1.57 15.93 1.17
N GLY A 108 -0.65 16.66 1.81
CA GLY A 108 -0.72 16.86 3.25
C GLY A 108 -0.20 15.72 4.09
N GLY A 109 0.43 14.73 3.47
CA GLY A 109 0.98 13.60 4.18
C GLY A 109 2.49 13.65 4.29
N GLY A 110 3.11 12.50 4.51
CA GLY A 110 4.54 12.41 4.64
C GLY A 110 5.00 11.01 4.98
N GLY A 111 6.26 10.90 5.34
CA GLY A 111 6.86 9.63 5.70
C GLY A 111 8.32 9.60 5.31
N HIS A 112 8.77 8.42 4.93
CA HIS A 112 10.14 8.23 4.48
C HIS A 112 10.16 8.15 2.95
N VAL A 113 11.34 8.31 2.38
CA VAL A 113 11.51 8.34 0.94
C VAL A 113 11.00 7.04 0.27
N ARG A 114 11.05 5.92 0.96
CA ARG A 114 10.59 4.62 0.43
C ARG A 114 9.23 4.18 0.97
N ALA A 115 8.68 4.88 1.94
CA ALA A 115 7.43 4.48 2.59
C ALA A 115 6.73 5.70 3.15
N ALA A 116 5.60 6.06 2.58
CA ALA A 116 4.89 7.26 2.98
C ALA A 116 3.39 7.07 2.81
N GLY A 117 2.63 8.00 3.34
CA GLY A 117 1.18 7.94 3.23
C GLY A 117 0.52 9.28 3.34
N CYS A 118 -0.74 9.33 2.93
CA CYS A 118 -1.56 10.55 3.00
C CYS A 118 -3.02 10.15 3.02
N THR A 119 -3.88 11.13 3.22
CA THR A 119 -5.32 10.96 3.10
C THR A 119 -5.78 11.81 1.92
N MET A 120 -6.58 11.23 1.04
CA MET A 120 -7.03 11.93 -0.16
C MET A 120 -8.54 11.85 -0.27
N LYS A 121 -9.12 12.89 -0.84
CA LYS A 121 -10.55 12.97 -1.09
C LYS A 121 -10.83 12.90 -2.58
N GLY A 122 -11.97 12.31 -2.91
CA GLY A 122 -12.37 12.15 -4.30
C GLY A 122 -12.63 10.69 -4.60
N THR A 123 -12.86 10.39 -5.88
CA THR A 123 -13.05 9.00 -6.29
C THR A 123 -11.71 8.31 -6.32
N PHE A 124 -11.74 6.98 -6.33
CA PHE A 124 -10.52 6.20 -6.49
C PHE A 124 -9.74 6.65 -7.73
N HIS A 125 -10.45 6.84 -8.83
CA HIS A 125 -9.84 7.25 -10.09
C HIS A 125 -9.16 8.60 -9.97
N ASP A 126 -9.82 9.58 -9.33
CA ASP A 126 -9.24 10.91 -9.13
C ASP A 126 -7.96 10.82 -8.30
N CYS A 127 -8.00 10.03 -7.24
CA CYS A 127 -6.84 9.90 -6.37
C CYS A 127 -5.66 9.30 -7.11
N VAL A 128 -5.89 8.24 -7.88
CA VAL A 128 -4.83 7.59 -8.66
C VAL A 128 -4.25 8.57 -9.68
N ASN A 129 -5.11 9.30 -10.37
CA ASN A 129 -4.65 10.27 -11.37
C ASN A 129 -3.77 11.34 -10.74
N ASN A 130 -4.17 11.86 -9.60
CA ASN A 130 -3.41 12.91 -8.93
C ASN A 130 -2.05 12.40 -8.44
N LEU A 131 -2.03 11.19 -7.90
CA LEU A 131 -0.77 10.59 -7.47
C LEU A 131 0.13 10.31 -8.68
N SER A 132 -0.47 9.82 -9.77
CA SER A 132 0.27 9.47 -10.97
C SER A 132 1.01 10.64 -11.57
N LEU A 133 0.44 11.83 -11.52
CA LEU A 133 1.10 13.00 -12.06
C LEU A 133 2.45 13.24 -11.40
N HIS A 134 2.50 13.13 -10.09
CA HIS A 134 3.75 13.37 -9.36
C HIS A 134 4.75 12.22 -9.52
N ILE A 135 4.24 11.00 -9.55
CA ILE A 135 5.09 9.83 -9.73
C ILE A 135 5.70 9.83 -11.13
N ASP A 136 4.89 10.14 -12.13
CA ASP A 136 5.33 10.15 -13.52
C ASP A 136 6.45 11.17 -13.73
N LYS A 137 6.34 12.34 -13.11
CA LYS A 137 7.39 13.35 -13.21
C LYS A 137 8.72 12.82 -12.71
N GLN A 138 8.71 12.11 -11.61
CA GLN A 138 9.94 11.54 -11.06
C GLN A 138 10.50 10.45 -11.96
N LEU A 139 9.63 9.59 -12.48
CA LEU A 139 10.07 8.47 -13.31
C LEU A 139 10.62 8.94 -14.65
N ARG A 140 10.14 10.07 -15.15
CA ARG A 140 10.69 10.66 -16.37
C ARG A 140 11.98 11.42 -16.13
N GLY A 141 12.39 11.55 -14.88
CA GLY A 141 13.57 12.32 -14.55
C GLY A 141 13.34 13.82 -14.57
N GLU A 142 12.08 14.24 -14.57
CA GLU A 142 11.74 15.66 -14.49
C GLU A 142 11.84 16.09 -13.06
N GLN A 143 12.93 16.73 -12.75
CA GLN A 143 13.23 17.14 -11.39
C GLN A 143 12.66 18.51 -11.12
N GLY A 144 11.56 18.79 -11.51
CA GLY A 144 10.99 20.12 -11.37
C GLY A 144 10.85 20.54 -9.97
#